data_94ef9bffbd8cfb273719f660a5ee1c67
#
_entry.id   94ef9bffbd8cfb273719f660a5ee1c67
#
_cell.length_a   1.000
_cell.length_b   1.000
_cell.length_c   1.000
_cell.angle_alpha   90.00
_cell.angle_beta   90.00
_cell.angle_gamma   90.00
#
_symmetry.space_group_name_H-M   'P 1'
#
loop_
_entity.id
_entity.type
_entity.pdbx_description
1 polymer ?
#
loop_
_entity_poly.entity_id
_entity_poly.type
_entity_poly.pdbx_seq_one_letter_code
_entity_poly.pdbx_strand_id
1 'polypeptide(L)'
;IAPGFGGINLEDISAPRCFEIERALKTSLDIPVMHDDQHGTAVVLLAALTNALKVVGKRMEEVRIVVNGLGAAGTACCRILLAAGASHLIGCDKEGIVLMGDAEELRACRTDLQACIRRDQPRGTLHDALKGTDVFIGLSVGNVLNREDLERMNQDRIVFAMANPDPEIEPRVGDEASRIFATGRSDFPNQINNALSFPGIFRGALDVQASEINEAMKLAAAEAIAGCVPAEALSEDYIIPSVFDRDVVPRVAKTVAAAARATGVARRRIRIDDDLR
;
A
#
# COMPACT_ATOMS: atom_id res chain seq x y z
N ILE A 1 26.46 -5.71 13.29
CA ILE A 1 26.61 -4.33 12.82
C ILE A 1 25.49 -3.40 13.33
N ALA A 2 24.32 -3.96 13.71
CA ALA A 2 23.15 -3.19 14.17
C ALA A 2 23.44 -2.10 15.23
N PRO A 3 24.34 -2.27 16.22
CA PRO A 3 24.64 -1.23 17.21
C PRO A 3 25.17 0.09 16.62
N GLY A 4 25.65 0.07 15.37
CA GLY A 4 26.12 1.28 14.66
C GLY A 4 25.05 2.00 13.87
N PHE A 5 23.79 1.51 13.87
CA PHE A 5 22.71 2.03 13.02
C PHE A 5 21.44 2.33 13.82
N GLY A 6 20.66 3.30 13.35
CA GLY A 6 19.39 3.68 13.95
C GLY A 6 18.18 2.91 13.43
N GLY A 7 18.31 2.24 12.30
CA GLY A 7 17.27 1.44 11.65
C GLY A 7 17.81 0.65 10.47
N ILE A 8 17.03 -0.30 9.94
CA ILE A 8 17.39 -1.14 8.79
C ILE A 8 16.26 -1.09 7.77
N ASN A 9 16.58 -0.62 6.56
CA ASN A 9 15.74 -0.84 5.39
C ASN A 9 16.14 -2.12 4.69
N LEU A 10 15.15 -2.99 4.43
CA LEU A 10 15.31 -4.17 3.60
C LEU A 10 14.72 -3.87 2.22
N GLU A 11 15.41 -4.31 1.18
CA GLU A 11 15.02 -4.06 -0.21
C GLU A 11 15.50 -5.20 -1.11
N ASP A 12 14.82 -5.44 -2.22
CA ASP A 12 15.17 -6.45 -3.23
C ASP A 12 15.23 -7.90 -2.70
N ILE A 13 14.43 -8.23 -1.70
CA ILE A 13 14.33 -9.57 -1.15
C ILE A 13 13.00 -10.21 -1.59
N SER A 14 13.08 -11.25 -2.43
CA SER A 14 11.91 -11.93 -2.94
C SER A 14 11.10 -12.68 -1.86
N ALA A 15 9.77 -12.75 -2.05
CA ALA A 15 8.93 -13.65 -1.26
C ALA A 15 9.22 -15.13 -1.61
N PRO A 16 9.08 -16.08 -0.65
CA PRO A 16 8.64 -15.87 0.75
C PRO A 16 9.78 -15.46 1.70
N ARG A 17 11.04 -15.46 1.27
CA ARG A 17 12.22 -15.20 2.13
C ARG A 17 12.16 -13.85 2.84
N CYS A 18 11.63 -12.82 2.19
CA CYS A 18 11.52 -11.48 2.76
C CYS A 18 10.74 -11.48 4.08
N PHE A 19 9.67 -12.27 4.19
CA PHE A 19 8.84 -12.35 5.41
C PHE A 19 9.61 -12.95 6.59
N GLU A 20 10.40 -14.00 6.33
CA GLU A 20 11.19 -14.68 7.36
C GLU A 20 12.34 -13.79 7.85
N ILE A 21 13.06 -13.16 6.90
CA ILE A 21 14.19 -12.26 7.21
C ILE A 21 13.71 -11.05 8.02
N GLU A 22 12.65 -10.37 7.57
CA GLU A 22 12.12 -9.22 8.28
C GLU A 22 11.68 -9.59 9.71
N ARG A 23 10.96 -10.70 9.86
CA ARG A 23 10.51 -11.19 11.16
C ARG A 23 11.68 -11.53 12.08
N ALA A 24 12.69 -12.23 11.59
CA ALA A 24 13.87 -12.61 12.36
C ALA A 24 14.63 -11.36 12.85
N LEU A 25 14.80 -10.36 12.00
CA LEU A 25 15.48 -9.12 12.37
C LEU A 25 14.65 -8.30 13.37
N LYS A 26 13.35 -8.16 13.18
CA LYS A 26 12.45 -7.49 14.12
C LYS A 26 12.44 -8.14 15.51
N THR A 27 12.60 -9.47 15.57
CA THR A 27 12.63 -10.20 16.84
C THR A 27 13.96 -10.06 17.55
N SER A 28 15.07 -9.95 16.82
CA SER A 28 16.42 -9.97 17.38
C SER A 28 17.03 -8.58 17.59
N LEU A 29 16.41 -7.53 17.06
CA LEU A 29 16.95 -6.17 17.10
C LEU A 29 16.00 -5.20 17.81
N ASP A 30 16.60 -4.23 18.45
CA ASP A 30 15.93 -3.14 19.16
C ASP A 30 15.79 -1.87 18.33
N ILE A 31 16.04 -1.89 17.03
CA ILE A 31 15.94 -0.77 16.10
C ILE A 31 14.87 -1.05 15.06
N PRO A 32 14.23 -0.04 14.49
CA PRO A 32 13.20 -0.25 13.47
C PRO A 32 13.76 -0.95 12.24
N VAL A 33 13.07 -2.02 11.82
CA VAL A 33 13.33 -2.78 10.60
C VAL A 33 12.09 -2.70 9.72
N MET A 34 12.24 -2.35 8.46
CA MET A 34 11.15 -2.32 7.49
C MET A 34 11.63 -2.83 6.13
N HIS A 35 10.81 -3.64 5.47
CA HIS A 35 11.04 -4.03 4.08
C HIS A 35 10.24 -3.11 3.16
N ASP A 36 10.95 -2.30 2.36
CA ASP A 36 10.34 -1.23 1.57
C ASP A 36 9.41 -1.78 0.47
N ASP A 37 9.83 -2.82 -0.27
CA ASP A 37 8.99 -3.43 -1.31
C ASP A 37 7.66 -4.01 -0.78
N GLN A 38 7.58 -4.32 0.51
CA GLN A 38 6.34 -4.70 1.17
C GLN A 38 5.58 -3.46 1.64
N HIS A 39 6.15 -2.77 2.61
CA HIS A 39 5.44 -1.76 3.40
C HIS A 39 5.44 -0.38 2.77
N GLY A 40 6.51 0.01 2.08
CA GLY A 40 6.56 1.26 1.35
C GLY A 40 5.54 1.30 0.24
N THR A 41 5.47 0.24 -0.57
CA THR A 41 4.46 0.07 -1.63
C THR A 41 3.04 0.07 -1.05
N ALA A 42 2.79 -0.64 0.04
CA ALA A 42 1.47 -0.70 0.67
C ALA A 42 1.01 0.67 1.19
N VAL A 43 1.91 1.45 1.79
CA VAL A 43 1.62 2.81 2.30
C VAL A 43 1.25 3.77 1.18
N VAL A 44 2.02 3.83 0.09
CA VAL A 44 1.73 4.75 -1.02
C VAL A 44 0.48 4.34 -1.78
N LEU A 45 0.24 3.04 -1.91
CA LEU A 45 -0.99 2.51 -2.51
C LEU A 45 -2.22 2.91 -1.69
N LEU A 46 -2.18 2.77 -0.37
CA LEU A 46 -3.28 3.19 0.50
C LEU A 46 -3.51 4.70 0.42
N ALA A 47 -2.45 5.51 0.36
CA ALA A 47 -2.56 6.95 0.19
C ALA A 47 -3.28 7.31 -1.13
N ALA A 48 -2.86 6.73 -2.25
CA ALA A 48 -3.49 6.93 -3.56
C ALA A 48 -4.95 6.47 -3.54
N LEU A 49 -5.24 5.28 -3.00
CA LEU A 49 -6.61 4.75 -2.95
C LEU A 49 -7.52 5.61 -2.07
N THR A 50 -7.02 6.12 -0.94
CA THR A 50 -7.78 7.03 -0.07
C THR A 50 -8.26 8.26 -0.83
N ASN A 51 -7.43 8.85 -1.64
CA ASN A 51 -7.80 10.02 -2.45
C ASN A 51 -8.63 9.64 -3.68
N ALA A 52 -8.32 8.52 -4.35
CA ALA A 52 -9.12 7.99 -5.46
C ALA A 52 -10.57 7.76 -5.04
N LEU A 53 -10.78 7.16 -3.86
CA LEU A 53 -12.12 6.93 -3.31
C LEU A 53 -12.89 8.25 -3.06
N LYS A 54 -12.20 9.31 -2.59
CA LYS A 54 -12.81 10.64 -2.45
C LYS A 54 -13.25 11.21 -3.80
N VAL A 55 -12.43 11.08 -4.84
CA VAL A 55 -12.75 11.56 -6.20
C VAL A 55 -13.98 10.86 -6.76
N VAL A 56 -14.11 9.54 -6.57
CA VAL A 56 -15.26 8.78 -7.07
C VAL A 56 -16.45 8.74 -6.10
N GLY A 57 -16.33 9.33 -4.90
CA GLY A 57 -17.39 9.37 -3.92
C GLY A 57 -17.75 8.02 -3.30
N LYS A 58 -16.80 7.08 -3.24
CA LYS A 58 -16.97 5.75 -2.62
C LYS A 58 -16.24 5.66 -1.29
N ARG A 59 -16.63 4.70 -0.43
CA ARG A 59 -16.03 4.49 0.90
C ARG A 59 -15.28 3.16 0.94
N MET A 60 -14.17 3.12 1.70
CA MET A 60 -13.28 1.95 1.81
C MET A 60 -14.02 0.67 2.24
N GLU A 61 -14.96 0.79 3.17
CA GLU A 61 -15.72 -0.33 3.70
C GLU A 61 -16.79 -0.88 2.75
N GLU A 62 -17.13 -0.14 1.69
CA GLU A 62 -18.20 -0.49 0.73
C GLU A 62 -17.66 -1.05 -0.58
N VAL A 63 -16.42 -0.68 -0.95
CA VAL A 63 -15.83 -1.06 -2.23
C VAL A 63 -15.33 -2.50 -2.24
N ARG A 64 -15.51 -3.16 -3.37
CA ARG A 64 -14.94 -4.49 -3.65
C ARG A 64 -13.59 -4.30 -4.31
N ILE A 65 -12.54 -4.84 -3.69
CA ILE A 65 -11.15 -4.67 -4.10
C ILE A 65 -10.58 -6.00 -4.55
N VAL A 66 -9.99 -6.03 -5.74
CA VAL A 66 -9.16 -7.15 -6.21
C VAL A 66 -7.69 -6.77 -6.11
N VAL A 67 -6.90 -7.61 -5.46
CA VAL A 67 -5.43 -7.53 -5.45
C VAL A 67 -4.87 -8.71 -6.22
N ASN A 68 -4.24 -8.45 -7.35
CA ASN A 68 -3.63 -9.46 -8.21
C ASN A 68 -2.10 -9.49 -8.00
N GLY A 69 -1.59 -10.62 -7.51
CA GLY A 69 -0.20 -10.81 -7.15
C GLY A 69 0.03 -10.79 -5.63
N LEU A 70 -0.12 -11.94 -4.97
CA LEU A 70 0.08 -12.09 -3.52
C LEU A 70 1.54 -12.46 -3.17
N GLY A 71 2.48 -11.73 -3.74
CA GLY A 71 3.89 -11.73 -3.37
C GLY A 71 4.16 -10.81 -2.16
N ALA A 72 5.39 -10.27 -2.10
CA ALA A 72 5.82 -9.37 -1.02
C ALA A 72 4.90 -8.13 -0.90
N ALA A 73 4.79 -7.36 -1.98
CA ALA A 73 3.96 -6.15 -2.02
C ALA A 73 2.47 -6.46 -1.84
N GLY A 74 1.91 -7.42 -2.60
CA GLY A 74 0.48 -7.72 -2.55
C GLY A 74 -0.01 -8.21 -1.20
N THR A 75 0.77 -9.04 -0.51
CA THR A 75 0.47 -9.46 0.87
C THR A 75 0.44 -8.25 1.82
N ALA A 76 1.39 -7.34 1.71
CA ALA A 76 1.42 -6.13 2.54
C ALA A 76 0.27 -5.16 2.21
N CYS A 77 -0.07 -5.03 0.92
CA CYS A 77 -1.22 -4.24 0.47
C CYS A 77 -2.54 -4.79 1.03
N CYS A 78 -2.77 -6.11 0.95
CA CYS A 78 -3.96 -6.72 1.56
C CYS A 78 -4.05 -6.40 3.06
N ARG A 79 -2.94 -6.53 3.80
CA ARG A 79 -2.92 -6.25 5.24
C ARG A 79 -3.26 -4.81 5.56
N ILE A 80 -2.65 -3.84 4.88
CA ILE A 80 -2.89 -2.42 5.15
C ILE A 80 -4.31 -1.99 4.75
N LEU A 81 -4.86 -2.55 3.66
CA LEU A 81 -6.24 -2.32 3.24
C LEU A 81 -7.24 -2.84 4.28
N LEU A 82 -7.04 -4.05 4.81
CA LEU A 82 -7.84 -4.60 5.89
C LEU A 82 -7.72 -3.76 7.17
N ALA A 83 -6.51 -3.24 7.47
CA ALA A 83 -6.29 -2.33 8.59
C ALA A 83 -7.01 -0.99 8.41
N ALA A 84 -7.10 -0.51 7.17
CA ALA A 84 -7.80 0.72 6.79
C ALA A 84 -9.33 0.54 6.68
N GLY A 85 -9.88 -0.66 6.94
CA GLY A 85 -11.32 -0.90 6.99
C GLY A 85 -11.93 -1.54 5.75
N ALA A 86 -11.12 -2.01 4.77
CA ALA A 86 -11.65 -2.76 3.64
C ALA A 86 -12.39 -4.02 4.12
N SER A 87 -13.62 -4.20 3.65
CA SER A 87 -14.51 -5.30 4.06
C SER A 87 -14.72 -6.34 2.96
N HIS A 88 -14.38 -6.02 1.70
CA HIS A 88 -14.58 -6.88 0.54
C HIS A 88 -13.29 -6.93 -0.28
N LEU A 89 -12.41 -7.87 0.08
CA LEU A 89 -11.11 -8.05 -0.56
C LEU A 89 -11.02 -9.42 -1.21
N ILE A 90 -10.56 -9.44 -2.46
CA ILE A 90 -10.28 -10.65 -3.23
C ILE A 90 -8.80 -10.62 -3.58
N GLY A 91 -8.06 -11.65 -3.22
CA GLY A 91 -6.66 -11.84 -3.59
C GLY A 91 -6.52 -12.90 -4.67
N CYS A 92 -5.81 -12.54 -5.73
CA CYS A 92 -5.51 -13.44 -6.84
C CYS A 92 -4.00 -13.66 -6.97
N ASP A 93 -3.63 -14.83 -7.43
CA ASP A 93 -2.29 -15.12 -7.93
C ASP A 93 -2.38 -15.92 -9.26
N LYS A 94 -1.29 -16.52 -9.71
CA LYS A 94 -1.27 -17.31 -10.95
C LYS A 94 -2.21 -18.50 -10.96
N GLU A 95 -2.66 -18.96 -9.80
CA GLU A 95 -3.65 -20.05 -9.66
C GLU A 95 -5.10 -19.53 -9.72
N GLY A 96 -5.31 -18.22 -9.66
CA GLY A 96 -6.62 -17.58 -9.64
C GLY A 96 -6.96 -16.94 -8.29
N ILE A 97 -8.25 -17.02 -7.90
CA ILE A 97 -8.74 -16.46 -6.63
C ILE A 97 -8.33 -17.36 -5.47
N VAL A 98 -7.38 -16.92 -4.66
CA VAL A 98 -6.80 -17.71 -3.55
C VAL A 98 -7.07 -17.10 -2.16
N LEU A 99 -7.57 -15.86 -2.10
CA LEU A 99 -8.01 -15.18 -0.90
C LEU A 99 -9.35 -14.50 -1.17
N MET A 100 -10.38 -14.89 -0.43
CA MET A 100 -11.70 -14.27 -0.47
C MET A 100 -12.42 -14.62 0.83
N GLY A 101 -13.13 -13.67 1.40
CA GLY A 101 -13.94 -13.89 2.59
C GLY A 101 -14.90 -12.72 2.81
N ASP A 102 -15.82 -12.88 3.74
CA ASP A 102 -16.62 -11.78 4.27
C ASP A 102 -15.78 -10.88 5.20
N ALA A 103 -16.41 -9.80 5.69
CA ALA A 103 -15.71 -8.84 6.55
C ALA A 103 -15.17 -9.45 7.85
N GLU A 104 -15.82 -10.48 8.41
CA GLU A 104 -15.39 -11.14 9.65
C GLU A 104 -14.20 -12.07 9.38
N GLU A 105 -14.30 -12.91 8.36
CA GLU A 105 -13.21 -13.80 7.92
C GLU A 105 -11.95 -12.98 7.56
N LEU A 106 -12.10 -11.89 6.80
CA LEU A 106 -10.98 -11.03 6.41
C LEU A 106 -10.35 -10.29 7.60
N ARG A 107 -11.13 -9.90 8.60
CA ARG A 107 -10.56 -9.32 9.86
C ARG A 107 -9.72 -10.36 10.61
N ALA A 108 -10.15 -11.61 10.66
CA ALA A 108 -9.36 -12.68 11.25
C ALA A 108 -8.06 -12.92 10.48
N CYS A 109 -8.08 -12.79 9.15
CA CYS A 109 -6.90 -12.91 8.28
C CYS A 109 -5.89 -11.78 8.45
N ARG A 110 -6.25 -10.64 9.00
CA ARG A 110 -5.37 -9.46 9.11
C ARG A 110 -4.06 -9.74 9.86
N THR A 111 -4.11 -10.60 10.86
CA THR A 111 -2.93 -10.96 11.68
C THR A 111 -2.06 -12.04 11.03
N ASP A 112 -2.68 -12.97 10.29
CA ASP A 112 -1.97 -14.03 9.56
C ASP A 112 -2.60 -14.26 8.18
N LEU A 113 -2.37 -13.34 7.27
CA LEU A 113 -2.91 -13.42 5.90
C LEU A 113 -2.44 -14.68 5.16
N GLN A 114 -1.22 -15.15 5.42
CA GLN A 114 -0.67 -16.33 4.75
C GLN A 114 -1.47 -17.60 5.08
N ALA A 115 -1.99 -17.70 6.31
CA ALA A 115 -2.84 -18.83 6.71
C ALA A 115 -4.21 -18.83 6.00
N CYS A 116 -4.64 -17.68 5.49
CA CYS A 116 -5.92 -17.53 4.79
C CYS A 116 -5.84 -17.76 3.28
N ILE A 117 -4.64 -17.78 2.71
CA ILE A 117 -4.43 -18.00 1.28
C ILE A 117 -4.62 -19.49 0.95
N ARG A 118 -5.50 -19.79 0.01
CA ARG A 118 -5.89 -21.16 -0.42
C ARG A 118 -5.45 -21.42 -1.87
N ARG A 119 -4.17 -21.64 -2.11
CA ARG A 119 -3.61 -21.93 -3.44
C ARG A 119 -3.99 -23.32 -3.96
N ASP A 120 -4.30 -24.25 -3.06
CA ASP A 120 -4.76 -25.60 -3.36
C ASP A 120 -6.23 -25.67 -3.79
N GLN A 121 -7.00 -24.62 -3.56
CA GLN A 121 -8.43 -24.55 -3.85
C GLN A 121 -8.84 -23.18 -4.41
N PRO A 122 -8.36 -22.81 -5.63
CA PRO A 122 -8.72 -21.52 -6.22
C PRO A 122 -10.23 -21.50 -6.55
N ARG A 123 -10.86 -20.33 -6.28
CA ARG A 123 -12.32 -20.14 -6.41
C ARG A 123 -12.74 -19.51 -7.74
N GLY A 124 -11.88 -19.46 -8.72
CA GLY A 124 -12.10 -18.84 -10.03
C GLY A 124 -10.83 -18.19 -10.56
N THR A 125 -10.95 -17.55 -11.71
CA THR A 125 -9.86 -16.85 -12.39
C THR A 125 -9.79 -15.39 -11.96
N LEU A 126 -8.72 -14.67 -12.37
CA LEU A 126 -8.65 -13.23 -12.24
C LEU A 126 -9.84 -12.54 -12.94
N HIS A 127 -10.21 -12.99 -14.14
CA HIS A 127 -11.32 -12.41 -14.89
C HIS A 127 -12.68 -12.60 -14.18
N ASP A 128 -12.85 -13.70 -13.43
CA ASP A 128 -14.03 -13.91 -12.60
C ASP A 128 -14.04 -12.96 -11.39
N ALA A 129 -12.86 -12.68 -10.82
CA ALA A 129 -12.71 -11.76 -9.69
C ALA A 129 -13.13 -10.33 -10.03
N LEU A 130 -12.89 -9.89 -11.27
CA LEU A 130 -13.15 -8.50 -11.69
C LEU A 130 -14.65 -8.18 -11.82
N LYS A 131 -15.50 -9.18 -11.95
CA LYS A 131 -16.93 -8.96 -12.12
C LYS A 131 -17.56 -8.25 -10.93
N GLY A 132 -18.04 -7.02 -11.17
CA GLY A 132 -18.70 -6.21 -10.15
C GLY A 132 -17.75 -5.72 -9.04
N THR A 133 -16.47 -5.55 -9.34
CA THR A 133 -15.49 -4.92 -8.44
C THR A 133 -15.34 -3.43 -8.74
N ASP A 134 -14.94 -2.67 -7.72
CA ASP A 134 -14.76 -1.22 -7.80
C ASP A 134 -13.29 -0.84 -8.01
N VAL A 135 -12.38 -1.65 -7.46
CA VAL A 135 -10.95 -1.36 -7.42
C VAL A 135 -10.17 -2.59 -7.87
N PHE A 136 -9.27 -2.41 -8.83
CA PHE A 136 -8.24 -3.37 -9.21
C PHE A 136 -6.87 -2.84 -8.81
N ILE A 137 -6.08 -3.69 -8.17
CA ILE A 137 -4.70 -3.44 -7.78
C ILE A 137 -3.82 -4.57 -8.32
N GLY A 138 -3.01 -4.25 -9.33
CA GLY A 138 -2.07 -5.18 -9.94
C GLY A 138 -0.67 -5.05 -9.35
N LEU A 139 -0.10 -6.16 -8.92
CA LEU A 139 1.22 -6.27 -8.32
C LEU A 139 1.92 -7.56 -8.78
N SER A 140 1.65 -7.98 -10.01
CA SER A 140 2.07 -9.27 -10.53
C SER A 140 2.98 -9.15 -11.77
N VAL A 141 2.43 -9.38 -12.94
CA VAL A 141 3.13 -9.32 -14.22
C VAL A 141 2.32 -8.50 -15.22
N GLY A 142 3.00 -7.92 -16.20
CA GLY A 142 2.37 -7.09 -17.21
C GLY A 142 1.43 -7.84 -18.16
N ASN A 143 0.53 -7.08 -18.79
CA ASN A 143 -0.33 -7.53 -19.90
C ASN A 143 -1.24 -8.73 -19.55
N VAL A 144 -1.78 -8.76 -18.33
CA VAL A 144 -2.73 -9.81 -17.88
C VAL A 144 -4.19 -9.38 -18.00
N LEU A 145 -4.46 -8.10 -18.31
CA LEU A 145 -5.80 -7.53 -18.48
C LEU A 145 -5.97 -6.90 -19.86
N ASN A 146 -7.22 -6.83 -20.29
CA ASN A 146 -7.65 -6.13 -21.49
C ASN A 146 -8.85 -5.22 -21.18
N ARG A 147 -9.36 -4.48 -22.18
CA ARG A 147 -10.49 -3.55 -22.02
C ARG A 147 -11.75 -4.25 -21.51
N GLU A 148 -12.08 -5.43 -22.06
CA GLU A 148 -13.28 -6.19 -21.70
C GLU A 148 -13.25 -6.62 -20.22
N ASP A 149 -12.07 -6.84 -19.65
CA ASP A 149 -11.92 -7.14 -18.24
C ASP A 149 -12.29 -5.95 -17.36
N LEU A 150 -11.85 -4.73 -17.72
CA LEU A 150 -12.23 -3.52 -17.02
C LEU A 150 -13.72 -3.20 -17.16
N GLU A 151 -14.32 -3.49 -18.32
CA GLU A 151 -15.76 -3.28 -18.56
C GLU A 151 -16.66 -4.19 -17.70
N ARG A 152 -16.13 -5.29 -17.16
CA ARG A 152 -16.83 -6.14 -16.17
C ARG A 152 -16.89 -5.55 -14.78
N MET A 153 -16.01 -4.61 -14.48
CA MET A 153 -15.98 -3.90 -13.20
C MET A 153 -17.16 -2.92 -13.09
N ASN A 154 -17.43 -2.45 -11.88
CA ASN A 154 -18.44 -1.44 -11.62
C ASN A 154 -18.13 -0.11 -12.33
N GLN A 155 -19.12 0.77 -12.40
CA GLN A 155 -18.91 2.15 -12.83
C GLN A 155 -17.96 2.88 -11.87
N ASP A 156 -17.31 3.94 -12.37
CA ASP A 156 -16.32 4.73 -11.61
C ASP A 156 -15.21 3.84 -11.00
N ARG A 157 -14.75 2.87 -11.83
CA ARG A 157 -13.70 1.93 -11.44
C ARG A 157 -12.35 2.61 -11.28
N ILE A 158 -11.60 2.14 -10.28
CA ILE A 158 -10.24 2.56 -9.97
C ILE A 158 -9.30 1.43 -10.38
N VAL A 159 -8.28 1.73 -11.18
CA VAL A 159 -7.32 0.74 -11.69
C VAL A 159 -5.89 1.18 -11.37
N PHE A 160 -5.23 0.44 -10.51
CA PHE A 160 -3.81 0.62 -10.18
C PHE A 160 -3.02 -0.54 -10.79
N ALA A 161 -2.35 -0.28 -11.91
CA ALA A 161 -1.56 -1.27 -12.65
C ALA A 161 -0.07 -1.05 -12.35
N MET A 162 0.42 -1.76 -11.33
CA MET A 162 1.70 -1.49 -10.66
C MET A 162 2.83 -2.44 -11.10
N ALA A 163 2.56 -3.43 -11.97
CA ALA A 163 3.60 -4.33 -12.47
C ALA A 163 4.70 -3.56 -13.19
N ASN A 164 5.93 -4.00 -13.03
CA ASN A 164 7.12 -3.37 -13.56
C ASN A 164 7.98 -4.41 -14.32
N PRO A 165 8.49 -4.15 -15.55
CA PRO A 165 8.45 -2.87 -16.25
C PRO A 165 7.12 -2.56 -16.98
N ASP A 166 6.35 -3.58 -17.32
CA ASP A 166 5.10 -3.44 -18.05
C ASP A 166 3.92 -3.55 -17.10
N PRO A 167 2.97 -2.56 -17.08
CA PRO A 167 1.75 -2.64 -16.30
C PRO A 167 0.84 -3.80 -16.71
N GLU A 168 -0.09 -4.19 -15.84
CA GLU A 168 -1.05 -5.28 -16.07
C GLU A 168 -1.96 -5.06 -17.28
N ILE A 169 -2.13 -3.82 -17.70
CA ILE A 169 -2.87 -3.40 -18.89
C ILE A 169 -2.08 -2.29 -19.59
N GLU A 170 -2.20 -2.22 -20.91
CA GLU A 170 -1.62 -1.11 -21.66
C GLU A 170 -2.15 0.22 -21.09
N PRO A 171 -1.29 1.18 -20.69
CA PRO A 171 -1.70 2.35 -19.92
C PRO A 171 -2.77 3.21 -20.57
N ARG A 172 -2.72 3.41 -21.90
CA ARG A 172 -3.75 4.19 -22.61
C ARG A 172 -5.12 3.51 -22.54
N VAL A 173 -5.14 2.18 -22.68
CA VAL A 173 -6.38 1.39 -22.57
C VAL A 173 -6.92 1.46 -21.14
N GLY A 174 -6.04 1.36 -20.14
CA GLY A 174 -6.40 1.47 -18.73
C GLY A 174 -7.00 2.84 -18.39
N ASP A 175 -6.37 3.91 -18.85
CA ASP A 175 -6.81 5.28 -18.65
C ASP A 175 -8.18 5.55 -19.32
N GLU A 176 -8.35 5.16 -20.57
CA GLU A 176 -9.63 5.32 -21.30
C GLU A 176 -10.78 4.48 -20.71
N ALA A 177 -10.48 3.31 -20.12
CA ALA A 177 -11.49 2.35 -19.65
C ALA A 177 -11.77 2.46 -18.15
N SER A 178 -11.07 3.30 -17.39
CA SER A 178 -11.30 3.49 -15.96
C SER A 178 -11.60 4.96 -15.60
N ARG A 179 -12.15 5.19 -14.44
CA ARG A 179 -12.38 6.55 -13.92
C ARG A 179 -11.11 7.14 -13.33
N ILE A 180 -10.31 6.30 -12.70
CA ILE A 180 -8.99 6.65 -12.18
C ILE A 180 -8.03 5.55 -12.58
N PHE A 181 -6.95 5.95 -13.22
CA PHE A 181 -5.85 5.10 -13.59
C PHE A 181 -4.55 5.54 -12.91
N ALA A 182 -3.78 4.59 -12.41
CA ALA A 182 -2.47 4.86 -11.82
C ALA A 182 -1.50 3.72 -12.13
N THR A 183 -0.23 4.06 -12.24
CA THR A 183 0.86 3.08 -12.46
C THR A 183 2.08 3.42 -11.61
N GLY A 184 3.09 2.54 -11.60
CA GLY A 184 4.42 2.85 -11.08
C GLY A 184 5.27 3.71 -12.02
N ARG A 185 4.83 3.94 -13.27
CA ARG A 185 5.58 4.67 -14.30
C ARG A 185 5.53 6.17 -14.09
N SER A 186 6.64 6.84 -14.36
CA SER A 186 6.77 8.31 -14.23
C SER A 186 6.27 9.10 -15.45
N ASP A 187 5.95 8.41 -16.54
CA ASP A 187 5.48 9.04 -17.78
C ASP A 187 3.94 9.10 -17.91
N PHE A 188 3.24 8.67 -16.85
CA PHE A 188 1.78 8.76 -16.70
C PHE A 188 1.38 9.54 -15.45
N PRO A 189 0.16 10.12 -15.40
CA PRO A 189 -0.38 10.70 -14.18
C PRO A 189 -0.46 9.68 -13.03
N ASN A 190 -0.59 10.17 -11.80
CA ASN A 190 -0.78 9.33 -10.62
C ASN A 190 0.32 8.29 -10.42
N GLN A 191 1.59 8.69 -10.54
CA GLN A 191 2.71 7.77 -10.29
C GLN A 191 2.69 7.29 -8.82
N ILE A 192 2.39 6.02 -8.60
CA ILE A 192 2.47 5.39 -7.26
C ILE A 192 3.89 4.85 -7.09
N ASN A 193 4.67 5.50 -6.22
CA ASN A 193 6.07 5.17 -6.00
C ASN A 193 6.38 5.16 -4.48
N ASN A 194 6.98 4.06 -3.98
CA ASN A 194 7.38 3.88 -2.58
C ASN A 194 8.36 4.95 -2.07
N ALA A 195 9.08 5.64 -2.96
CA ALA A 195 9.94 6.79 -2.61
C ALA A 195 9.19 7.90 -1.87
N LEU A 196 7.86 8.00 -1.99
CA LEU A 196 7.04 8.93 -1.21
C LEU A 196 6.94 8.55 0.27
N SER A 197 7.09 7.28 0.64
CA SER A 197 6.85 6.79 2.00
C SER A 197 8.12 6.60 2.82
N PHE A 198 9.04 5.82 2.28
CA PHE A 198 10.22 5.30 2.99
C PHE A 198 11.05 6.38 3.68
N PRO A 199 11.46 7.50 3.02
CA PRO A 199 12.32 8.49 3.68
C PRO A 199 11.64 9.14 4.88
N GLY A 200 10.35 9.48 4.74
CA GLY A 200 9.55 10.09 5.81
C GLY A 200 9.28 9.14 6.98
N ILE A 201 8.99 7.86 6.69
CA ILE A 201 8.76 6.84 7.72
C ILE A 201 10.02 6.65 8.57
N PHE A 202 11.18 6.42 7.95
CA PHE A 202 12.43 6.27 8.69
C PHE A 202 12.83 7.57 9.41
N ARG A 203 12.67 8.73 8.79
CA ARG A 203 12.93 10.00 9.45
C ARG A 203 12.10 10.15 10.73
N GLY A 204 10.79 9.89 10.66
CA GLY A 204 9.92 9.97 11.83
C GLY A 204 10.24 8.95 12.91
N ALA A 205 10.56 7.72 12.52
CA ALA A 205 10.97 6.67 13.45
C ALA A 205 12.30 7.01 14.16
N LEU A 206 13.28 7.53 13.41
CA LEU A 206 14.60 7.92 13.95
C LEU A 206 14.51 9.13 14.87
N ASP A 207 13.69 10.13 14.55
CA ASP A 207 13.52 11.35 15.36
C ASP A 207 13.08 11.04 16.80
N VAL A 208 12.31 9.97 16.98
CA VAL A 208 11.82 9.54 18.28
C VAL A 208 12.52 8.27 18.80
N GLN A 209 13.55 7.80 18.09
CA GLN A 209 14.25 6.56 18.41
C GLN A 209 13.28 5.38 18.61
N ALA A 210 12.33 5.21 17.68
CA ALA A 210 11.35 4.15 17.78
C ALA A 210 12.03 2.78 17.79
N SER A 211 11.47 1.83 18.55
CA SER A 211 11.95 0.44 18.60
C SER A 211 11.53 -0.35 17.36
N GLU A 212 10.43 0.06 16.72
CA GLU A 212 9.86 -0.60 15.54
C GLU A 212 9.08 0.41 14.68
N ILE A 213 8.80 0.01 13.45
CA ILE A 213 7.80 0.65 12.59
C ILE A 213 6.57 -0.26 12.60
N ASN A 214 5.56 0.12 13.39
CA ASN A 214 4.33 -0.65 13.54
C ASN A 214 3.23 -0.25 12.55
N GLU A 215 2.09 -0.93 12.60
CA GLU A 215 0.99 -0.73 11.65
C GLU A 215 0.36 0.67 11.77
N ALA A 216 0.22 1.20 12.98
CA ALA A 216 -0.31 2.54 13.20
C ALA A 216 0.59 3.62 12.55
N MET A 217 1.90 3.47 12.60
CA MET A 217 2.84 4.36 11.95
C MET A 217 2.72 4.31 10.42
N LYS A 218 2.48 3.13 9.84
CA LYS A 218 2.27 2.96 8.39
C LYS A 218 0.95 3.59 7.92
N LEU A 219 -0.13 3.39 8.67
CA LEU A 219 -1.41 4.05 8.39
C LEU A 219 -1.29 5.57 8.48
N ALA A 220 -0.64 6.08 9.51
CA ALA A 220 -0.38 7.51 9.69
C ALA A 220 0.47 8.09 8.54
N ALA A 221 1.44 7.32 8.02
CA ALA A 221 2.21 7.72 6.84
C ALA A 221 1.33 7.81 5.59
N ALA A 222 0.45 6.84 5.36
CA ALA A 222 -0.47 6.86 4.22
C ALA A 222 -1.42 8.07 4.28
N GLU A 223 -1.99 8.37 5.45
CA GLU A 223 -2.82 9.56 5.67
C GLU A 223 -2.05 10.85 5.41
N ALA A 224 -0.80 10.93 5.86
CA ALA A 224 0.06 12.10 5.66
C ALA A 224 0.36 12.34 4.17
N ILE A 225 0.68 11.29 3.41
CA ILE A 225 0.92 11.36 1.96
C ILE A 225 -0.37 11.79 1.25
N ALA A 226 -1.50 11.14 1.53
CA ALA A 226 -2.79 11.50 0.95
C ALA A 226 -3.15 12.98 1.21
N GLY A 227 -2.88 13.45 2.43
CA GLY A 227 -3.13 14.84 2.83
C GLY A 227 -2.17 15.87 2.20
N CYS A 228 -1.13 15.46 1.48
CA CYS A 228 -0.29 16.38 0.70
C CYS A 228 -1.00 16.89 -0.56
N VAL A 229 -1.98 16.16 -1.07
CA VAL A 229 -2.84 16.64 -2.16
C VAL A 229 -3.98 17.48 -1.57
N PRO A 230 -4.04 18.80 -1.86
CA PRO A 230 -5.15 19.64 -1.38
C PRO A 230 -6.50 19.13 -1.87
N ALA A 231 -7.53 19.24 -1.05
CA ALA A 231 -8.87 18.74 -1.39
C ALA A 231 -9.44 19.36 -2.68
N GLU A 232 -9.16 20.64 -2.89
CA GLU A 232 -9.55 21.41 -4.08
C GLU A 232 -8.77 21.06 -5.35
N ALA A 233 -7.61 20.39 -5.21
CA ALA A 233 -6.77 19.96 -6.32
C ALA A 233 -7.01 18.47 -6.69
N LEU A 234 -7.74 17.73 -5.86
CA LEU A 234 -8.05 16.33 -6.14
C LEU A 234 -8.82 16.19 -7.46
N SER A 235 -8.30 15.35 -8.34
CA SER A 235 -8.90 15.04 -9.64
C SER A 235 -8.57 13.61 -10.04
N GLU A 236 -9.10 13.16 -11.16
CA GLU A 236 -8.81 11.85 -11.73
C GLU A 236 -7.31 11.66 -12.02
N ASP A 237 -6.62 12.74 -12.42
CA ASP A 237 -5.21 12.75 -12.77
C ASP A 237 -4.28 13.19 -11.62
N TYR A 238 -4.83 13.51 -10.43
CA TYR A 238 -4.03 13.99 -9.30
C TYR A 238 -4.57 13.47 -7.97
N ILE A 239 -4.31 12.19 -7.67
CA ILE A 239 -4.68 11.52 -6.41
C ILE A 239 -3.52 11.34 -5.45
N ILE A 240 -2.27 11.55 -5.91
CA ILE A 240 -1.07 11.36 -5.11
C ILE A 240 -0.05 12.46 -5.42
N PRO A 241 0.71 12.97 -4.43
CA PRO A 241 1.69 14.01 -4.69
C PRO A 241 2.85 13.51 -5.56
N SER A 242 3.53 14.44 -6.22
CA SER A 242 4.76 14.12 -6.95
C SER A 242 5.86 13.64 -6.00
N VAL A 243 6.71 12.72 -6.46
CA VAL A 243 7.93 12.29 -5.73
C VAL A 243 8.92 13.44 -5.49
N PHE A 244 8.79 14.54 -6.20
CA PHE A 244 9.60 15.75 -6.04
C PHE A 244 8.98 16.79 -5.09
N ASP A 245 7.81 16.52 -4.53
CA ASP A 245 7.17 17.38 -3.55
C ASP A 245 7.94 17.34 -2.23
N ARG A 246 8.53 18.49 -1.88
CA ARG A 246 9.41 18.62 -0.71
C ARG A 246 8.66 18.59 0.62
N ASP A 247 7.37 18.79 0.62
CA ASP A 247 6.55 18.81 1.84
C ASP A 247 6.15 17.40 2.30
N VAL A 248 6.24 16.39 1.43
CA VAL A 248 5.85 15.00 1.73
C VAL A 248 6.68 14.44 2.88
N VAL A 249 8.01 14.46 2.76
CA VAL A 249 8.92 13.85 3.75
C VAL A 249 8.77 14.46 5.15
N PRO A 250 8.77 15.80 5.33
CA PRO A 250 8.55 16.41 6.65
C PRO A 250 7.18 16.08 7.24
N ARG A 251 6.12 16.09 6.42
CA ARG A 251 4.76 15.79 6.87
C ARG A 251 4.63 14.33 7.33
N VAL A 252 5.13 13.39 6.54
CA VAL A 252 5.15 11.95 6.88
C VAL A 252 5.96 11.73 8.16
N ALA A 253 7.16 12.31 8.27
CA ALA A 253 8.00 12.16 9.45
C ALA A 253 7.33 12.65 10.73
N LYS A 254 6.69 13.82 10.70
CA LYS A 254 5.95 14.38 11.83
C LYS A 254 4.82 13.45 12.29
N THR A 255 4.04 12.94 11.33
CA THR A 255 2.86 12.10 11.61
C THR A 255 3.28 10.73 12.12
N VAL A 256 4.30 10.12 11.53
CA VAL A 256 4.89 8.84 11.95
C VAL A 256 5.47 8.95 13.37
N ALA A 257 6.21 10.03 13.68
CA ALA A 257 6.73 10.27 15.03
C ALA A 257 5.61 10.42 16.08
N ALA A 258 4.50 11.06 15.72
CA ALA A 258 3.33 11.17 16.58
C ALA A 258 2.69 9.79 16.85
N ALA A 259 2.51 8.98 15.80
CA ALA A 259 1.98 7.62 15.91
C ALA A 259 2.89 6.71 16.75
N ALA A 260 4.22 6.82 16.58
CA ALA A 260 5.19 6.08 17.40
C ALA A 260 5.08 6.42 18.90
N ARG A 261 4.87 7.70 19.24
CA ARG A 261 4.62 8.12 20.62
C ARG A 261 3.29 7.60 21.15
N ALA A 262 2.23 7.70 20.35
CA ALA A 262 0.89 7.24 20.76
C ALA A 262 0.82 5.74 20.99
N THR A 263 1.60 4.96 20.26
CA THR A 263 1.68 3.48 20.40
C THR A 263 2.74 3.01 21.38
N GLY A 264 3.49 3.92 22.01
CA GLY A 264 4.45 3.59 23.07
C GLY A 264 5.79 3.01 22.57
N VAL A 265 6.04 3.00 21.25
CA VAL A 265 7.29 2.48 20.68
C VAL A 265 8.40 3.53 20.57
N ALA A 266 8.11 4.81 20.85
CA ALA A 266 9.07 5.89 20.90
C ALA A 266 9.87 5.83 22.21
N ARG A 267 11.20 5.80 22.11
CA ARG A 267 12.12 5.83 23.27
C ARG A 267 12.47 7.25 23.67
N ARG A 268 12.54 8.17 22.71
CA ARG A 268 12.82 9.58 22.97
C ARG A 268 11.52 10.29 23.34
N ARG A 269 11.40 10.68 24.61
CA ARG A 269 10.23 11.37 25.19
C ARG A 269 10.23 12.88 24.97
N ILE A 270 11.35 13.47 24.57
CA ILE A 270 11.49 14.93 24.40
C ILE A 270 10.76 15.33 23.11
N ARG A 271 9.77 16.21 23.21
CA ARG A 271 9.28 16.99 22.09
C ARG A 271 10.48 17.75 21.53
N ILE A 272 10.78 17.54 20.26
CA ILE A 272 11.50 18.55 19.50
C ILE A 272 10.44 19.62 19.27
N ASP A 273 10.35 20.58 20.19
CA ASP A 273 9.55 21.77 19.96
C ASP A 273 10.15 22.51 18.75
N ASP A 274 9.30 22.79 17.82
CA ASP A 274 9.22 23.72 16.68
C ASP A 274 10.43 24.65 16.32
N ASP A 275 11.65 24.35 16.68
CA ASP A 275 12.84 25.20 16.46
C ASP A 275 13.66 24.81 15.21
N LEU A 276 13.00 24.42 14.13
CA LEU A 276 13.56 24.51 12.78
C LEU A 276 12.59 25.33 11.92
N ARG A 277 12.59 26.66 12.19
CA ARG A 277 12.14 27.66 11.23
C ARG A 277 13.20 27.87 10.14
#